data_b44e5da551086a96607b773bf7062923
#
_entry.id   b44e5da551086a96607b773bf7062923
#
_cell.length_a   1.000
_cell.length_b   1.000
_cell.length_c   1.000
_cell.angle_alpha   90.00
_cell.angle_beta   90.00
_cell.angle_gamma   90.00
#
_symmetry.space_group_name_H-M   'P 1'
#
loop_
_entity.id
_entity.type
_entity.pdbx_description
1 polymer ?
#
loop_
_entity_poly.entity_id
_entity_poly.type
_entity_poly.pdbx_seq_one_letter_code
_entity_poly.pdbx_strand_id
1 'polypeptide(L)'
;MVELAKKYRLAAVFTLPAFSAHVAERLQDTREIHAGGVVSFPGGGDTTGQKKRQAKELWEAGCREIDMVMNLTAFRSHEFSYVKEELLAIREQVPSAIFKVIIEAPQLTEQEICQAVDLCVEGRADYVKTSTGWYPGCPSTVEQVRIMSREAAGRIQIKAAGGIRSLETIQEMQKAGCSRFGMGMRSVQNLIESIYK
;
A
#
# COMPACT_ATOMS: atom_id res chain seq x y z
N MET A 1 -6.20 11.06 13.72
CA MET A 1 -6.42 9.97 12.74
C MET A 1 -7.30 8.85 13.29
N VAL A 2 -6.95 8.26 14.42
CA VAL A 2 -7.73 7.14 15.01
C VAL A 2 -9.20 7.52 15.25
N GLU A 3 -9.47 8.66 15.89
CA GLU A 3 -10.85 9.11 16.12
C GLU A 3 -11.64 9.34 14.82
N LEU A 4 -10.97 9.88 13.78
CA LEU A 4 -11.58 10.03 12.47
C LEU A 4 -11.91 8.65 11.86
N ALA A 5 -10.99 7.70 11.97
CA ALA A 5 -11.20 6.35 11.49
C ALA A 5 -12.34 5.64 12.18
N LYS A 6 -12.44 5.77 13.52
CA LYS A 6 -13.56 5.23 14.32
C LYS A 6 -14.89 5.85 13.91
N LYS A 7 -14.93 7.19 13.81
CA LYS A 7 -16.14 7.93 13.47
C LYS A 7 -16.71 7.56 12.11
N TYR A 8 -15.84 7.39 11.11
CA TYR A 8 -16.26 7.18 9.72
C TYR A 8 -16.00 5.77 9.21
N ARG A 9 -15.64 4.84 10.11
CA ARG A 9 -15.40 3.42 9.78
C ARG A 9 -14.41 3.24 8.65
N LEU A 10 -13.27 3.95 8.72
CA LEU A 10 -12.20 3.77 7.74
C LEU A 10 -11.60 2.37 7.90
N ALA A 11 -11.14 1.78 6.81
CA ALA A 11 -10.64 0.41 6.83
C ALA A 11 -9.33 0.23 7.59
N ALA A 12 -8.45 1.25 7.58
CA ALA A 12 -7.17 1.19 8.29
C ALA A 12 -6.58 2.57 8.57
N VAL A 13 -5.71 2.63 9.56
CA VAL A 13 -4.87 3.80 9.87
C VAL A 13 -3.41 3.42 9.71
N PHE A 14 -2.74 4.07 8.75
CA PHE A 14 -1.31 3.89 8.48
C PHE A 14 -0.48 4.99 9.13
N THR A 15 0.66 4.60 9.67
CA THR A 15 1.63 5.53 10.27
C THR A 15 3.05 5.06 10.01
N LEU A 16 4.02 5.92 10.28
CA LEU A 16 5.43 5.54 10.29
C LEU A 16 5.71 4.61 11.50
N PRO A 17 6.71 3.74 11.42
CA PRO A 17 6.96 2.68 12.40
C PRO A 17 6.98 3.13 13.86
N ALA A 18 7.55 4.31 14.14
CA ALA A 18 7.65 4.86 15.50
C ALA A 18 6.29 5.03 16.23
N PHE A 19 5.17 5.10 15.50
CA PHE A 19 3.84 5.27 16.07
C PHE A 19 2.92 4.06 15.87
N SER A 20 3.41 2.99 15.26
CA SER A 20 2.58 1.84 14.89
C SER A 20 1.98 1.15 16.10
N ALA A 21 2.77 0.91 17.16
CA ALA A 21 2.30 0.31 18.41
C ALA A 21 1.21 1.17 19.07
N HIS A 22 1.42 2.49 19.13
CA HIS A 22 0.44 3.41 19.72
C HIS A 22 -0.89 3.42 18.95
N VAL A 23 -0.85 3.36 17.61
CA VAL A 23 -2.08 3.29 16.79
C VAL A 23 -2.75 1.93 16.96
N ALA A 24 -2.00 0.84 17.03
CA ALA A 24 -2.53 -0.50 17.24
C ALA A 24 -3.24 -0.61 18.59
N GLU A 25 -2.63 -0.09 19.67
CA GLU A 25 -3.23 -0.02 21.00
C GLU A 25 -4.57 0.75 20.98
N ARG A 26 -4.61 1.90 20.33
CA ARG A 26 -5.84 2.71 20.24
C ARG A 26 -6.94 2.11 19.37
N LEU A 27 -6.63 1.13 18.56
CA LEU A 27 -7.57 0.41 17.69
C LEU A 27 -7.95 -0.97 18.22
N GLN A 28 -7.40 -1.40 19.38
CA GLN A 28 -7.62 -2.75 19.91
C GLN A 28 -9.10 -3.11 20.13
N ASP A 29 -9.94 -2.11 20.41
CA ASP A 29 -11.38 -2.27 20.62
C ASP A 29 -12.19 -2.32 19.31
N THR A 30 -11.54 -2.11 18.16
CA THR A 30 -12.17 -2.07 16.84
C THR A 30 -11.65 -3.19 15.96
N ARG A 31 -12.43 -4.25 15.76
CA ARG A 31 -12.02 -5.37 14.90
C ARG A 31 -12.02 -5.04 13.41
N GLU A 32 -12.79 -4.03 13.02
CA GLU A 32 -13.02 -3.65 11.61
C GLU A 32 -11.99 -2.64 11.08
N ILE A 33 -11.24 -1.97 11.97
CA ILE A 33 -10.27 -0.94 11.61
C ILE A 33 -8.86 -1.43 11.94
N HIS A 34 -8.04 -1.63 10.94
CA HIS A 34 -6.71 -2.16 11.13
C HIS A 34 -5.67 -1.06 11.41
N ALA A 35 -4.76 -1.31 12.32
CA ALA A 35 -3.49 -0.59 12.34
C ALA A 35 -2.64 -1.09 11.18
N GLY A 36 -2.08 -0.17 10.39
CA GLY A 36 -1.19 -0.45 9.28
C GLY A 36 0.20 0.12 9.50
N GLY A 37 1.21 -0.63 9.06
CA GLY A 37 2.60 -0.22 9.10
C GLY A 37 3.23 -0.21 7.72
N VAL A 38 4.35 0.52 7.58
CA VAL A 38 5.09 0.62 6.32
C VAL A 38 6.49 0.04 6.48
N VAL A 39 6.95 -0.71 5.48
CA VAL A 39 8.27 -1.36 5.43
C VAL A 39 9.11 -0.72 4.33
N SER A 40 10.36 -0.38 4.64
CA SER A 40 11.32 0.24 3.72
C SER A 40 10.80 1.51 3.06
N PHE A 41 10.03 2.29 3.80
CA PHE A 41 9.35 3.48 3.29
C PHE A 41 10.21 4.75 3.50
N PRO A 42 10.31 5.68 2.52
CA PRO A 42 9.64 5.63 1.22
C PRO A 42 10.45 5.00 0.08
N GLY A 43 11.71 4.67 0.27
CA GLY A 43 12.66 4.39 -0.81
C GLY A 43 12.74 2.95 -1.30
N GLY A 44 12.33 1.97 -0.51
CA GLY A 44 12.36 0.55 -0.87
C GLY A 44 13.75 -0.10 -0.90
N GLY A 45 14.83 0.66 -0.62
CA GLY A 45 16.21 0.22 -0.83
C GLY A 45 16.87 -0.52 0.35
N ASP A 46 16.14 -0.81 1.43
CA ASP A 46 16.67 -1.61 2.52
C ASP A 46 16.95 -3.05 2.08
N THR A 47 17.90 -3.69 2.75
CA THR A 47 18.16 -5.13 2.49
C THR A 47 16.97 -5.99 2.89
N THR A 48 16.81 -7.16 2.26
CA THR A 48 15.75 -8.12 2.61
C THR A 48 15.75 -8.45 4.10
N GLY A 49 16.93 -8.59 4.73
CA GLY A 49 17.05 -8.83 6.17
C GLY A 49 16.50 -7.68 7.03
N GLN A 50 16.71 -6.42 6.61
CA GLN A 50 16.16 -5.25 7.30
C GLN A 50 14.63 -5.19 7.14
N LYS A 51 14.12 -5.40 5.92
CA LYS A 51 12.67 -5.43 5.65
C LYS A 51 11.98 -6.54 6.44
N LYS A 52 12.58 -7.73 6.55
CA LYS A 52 12.06 -8.84 7.39
C LYS A 52 11.91 -8.41 8.85
N ARG A 53 12.92 -7.77 9.42
CA ARG A 53 12.86 -7.26 10.80
C ARG A 53 11.78 -6.22 10.97
N GLN A 54 11.72 -5.23 10.07
CA GLN A 54 10.67 -4.19 10.09
C GLN A 54 9.27 -4.80 10.02
N ALA A 55 9.03 -5.74 9.12
CA ALA A 55 7.74 -6.40 8.96
C ALA A 55 7.34 -7.17 10.23
N LYS A 56 8.28 -7.92 10.81
CA LYS A 56 8.07 -8.66 12.06
C LYS A 56 7.74 -7.73 13.21
N GLU A 57 8.53 -6.67 13.42
CA GLU A 57 8.31 -5.68 14.47
C GLU A 57 6.95 -5.01 14.37
N LEU A 58 6.53 -4.63 13.16
CA LEU A 58 5.20 -4.05 12.91
C LEU A 58 4.08 -5.05 13.23
N TRP A 59 4.24 -6.31 12.84
CA TRP A 59 3.28 -7.37 13.15
C TRP A 59 3.16 -7.61 14.66
N GLU A 60 4.27 -7.69 15.36
CA GLU A 60 4.33 -7.83 16.82
C GLU A 60 3.77 -6.62 17.55
N ALA A 61 3.95 -5.42 16.98
CA ALA A 61 3.32 -4.18 17.47
C ALA A 61 1.80 -4.10 17.26
N GLY A 62 1.20 -5.09 16.59
CA GLY A 62 -0.25 -5.18 16.40
C GLY A 62 -0.75 -4.69 15.03
N CYS A 63 0.12 -4.33 14.09
CA CYS A 63 -0.30 -4.02 12.72
C CYS A 63 -0.87 -5.26 12.05
N ARG A 64 -2.01 -5.10 11.38
CA ARG A 64 -2.67 -6.16 10.61
C ARG A 64 -2.61 -5.93 9.11
N GLU A 65 -2.19 -4.75 8.69
CA GLU A 65 -1.91 -4.40 7.30
C GLU A 65 -0.46 -3.91 7.18
N ILE A 66 0.28 -4.44 6.21
CA ILE A 66 1.69 -4.10 5.96
C ILE A 66 1.84 -3.64 4.52
N ASP A 67 2.23 -2.37 4.32
CA ASP A 67 2.54 -1.81 3.02
C ASP A 67 4.07 -1.74 2.87
N MET A 68 4.67 -2.56 2.01
CA MET A 68 6.11 -2.56 1.75
C MET A 68 6.44 -1.87 0.43
N VAL A 69 7.47 -1.04 0.41
CA VAL A 69 8.00 -0.52 -0.86
C VAL A 69 8.89 -1.58 -1.51
N MET A 70 8.57 -1.93 -2.75
CA MET A 70 9.38 -2.83 -3.59
C MET A 70 10.81 -2.29 -3.73
N ASN A 71 11.80 -3.16 -3.84
CA ASN A 71 13.16 -2.74 -4.16
C ASN A 71 13.24 -2.27 -5.63
N LEU A 72 12.97 -0.96 -5.83
CA LEU A 72 12.96 -0.36 -7.16
C LEU A 72 14.33 -0.38 -7.82
N THR A 73 15.41 -0.34 -7.05
CA THR A 73 16.76 -0.44 -7.58
C THR A 73 17.01 -1.82 -8.19
N ALA A 74 16.71 -2.88 -7.46
CA ALA A 74 16.81 -4.25 -7.96
C ALA A 74 15.87 -4.48 -9.15
N PHE A 75 14.63 -4.01 -9.06
CA PHE A 75 13.65 -4.11 -10.13
C PHE A 75 14.15 -3.46 -11.44
N ARG A 76 14.67 -2.23 -11.38
CA ARG A 76 15.21 -1.52 -12.54
C ARG A 76 16.53 -2.09 -13.07
N SER A 77 17.23 -2.84 -12.23
CA SER A 77 18.39 -3.63 -12.63
C SER A 77 18.04 -5.00 -13.23
N HIS A 78 16.74 -5.27 -13.44
CA HIS A 78 16.19 -6.54 -13.93
C HIS A 78 16.48 -7.75 -13.03
N GLU A 79 16.78 -7.52 -11.74
CA GLU A 79 17.00 -8.56 -10.73
C GLU A 79 15.64 -9.09 -10.21
N PHE A 80 14.80 -9.59 -11.12
CA PHE A 80 13.43 -9.97 -10.82
C PHE A 80 13.33 -11.14 -9.84
N SER A 81 14.26 -12.08 -9.92
CA SER A 81 14.34 -13.19 -8.95
C SER A 81 14.59 -12.70 -7.54
N TYR A 82 15.51 -11.73 -7.37
CA TYR A 82 15.74 -11.09 -6.06
C TYR A 82 14.49 -10.40 -5.52
N VAL A 83 13.79 -9.64 -6.36
CA VAL A 83 12.55 -8.95 -5.95
C VAL A 83 11.50 -9.95 -5.49
N LYS A 84 11.28 -11.01 -6.27
CA LYS A 84 10.33 -12.08 -5.93
C LYS A 84 10.68 -12.77 -4.60
N GLU A 85 11.94 -13.17 -4.43
CA GLU A 85 12.41 -13.82 -3.20
C GLU A 85 12.28 -12.89 -1.99
N GLU A 86 12.55 -11.59 -2.15
CA GLU A 86 12.32 -10.60 -1.11
C GLU A 86 10.83 -10.56 -0.69
N LEU A 87 9.90 -10.49 -1.66
CA LEU A 87 8.46 -10.46 -1.38
C LEU A 87 8.01 -11.73 -0.64
N LEU A 88 8.45 -12.89 -1.09
CA LEU A 88 8.16 -14.18 -0.42
C LEU A 88 8.70 -14.21 1.01
N ALA A 89 9.94 -13.74 1.20
CA ALA A 89 10.57 -13.69 2.51
C ALA A 89 9.82 -12.76 3.50
N ILE A 90 9.22 -11.68 3.01
CA ILE A 90 8.38 -10.80 3.84
C ILE A 90 7.03 -11.46 4.13
N ARG A 91 6.39 -12.08 3.15
CA ARG A 91 5.13 -12.83 3.36
C ARG A 91 5.28 -13.89 4.44
N GLU A 92 6.42 -14.58 4.52
CA GLU A 92 6.70 -15.57 5.56
C GLU A 92 6.78 -14.97 6.98
N GLN A 93 7.22 -13.71 7.12
CA GLN A 93 7.25 -13.03 8.42
C GLN A 93 5.85 -12.60 8.88
N VAL A 94 4.95 -12.35 7.97
CA VAL A 94 3.60 -11.81 8.24
C VAL A 94 2.50 -12.61 7.51
N PRO A 95 2.41 -13.92 7.77
CA PRO A 95 1.59 -14.84 6.95
C PRO A 95 0.10 -14.50 6.97
N SER A 96 -0.38 -13.88 8.05
CA SER A 96 -1.80 -13.53 8.24
C SER A 96 -2.08 -12.03 8.07
N ALA A 97 -1.07 -11.20 7.75
CA ALA A 97 -1.28 -9.80 7.48
C ALA A 97 -1.87 -9.59 6.08
N ILE A 98 -2.64 -8.52 5.91
CA ILE A 98 -2.95 -8.00 4.57
C ILE A 98 -1.67 -7.33 4.05
N PHE A 99 -0.94 -8.04 3.19
CA PHE A 99 0.34 -7.62 2.65
C PHE A 99 0.16 -6.89 1.33
N LYS A 100 0.69 -5.68 1.24
CA LYS A 100 0.59 -4.85 0.04
C LYS A 100 1.97 -4.39 -0.40
N VAL A 101 2.21 -4.39 -1.70
CA VAL A 101 3.47 -3.99 -2.30
C VAL A 101 3.30 -2.70 -3.07
N ILE A 102 4.08 -1.69 -2.71
CA ILE A 102 4.11 -0.38 -3.38
C ILE A 102 5.12 -0.47 -4.51
N ILE A 103 4.64 -0.34 -5.75
CA ILE A 103 5.48 -0.43 -6.96
C ILE A 103 5.96 0.93 -7.47
N GLU A 104 5.50 2.04 -6.89
CA GLU A 104 5.77 3.41 -7.31
C GLU A 104 5.46 3.64 -8.80
N ALA A 105 4.28 3.21 -9.23
CA ALA A 105 3.81 3.25 -10.61
C ALA A 105 4.02 4.60 -11.35
N PRO A 106 3.94 5.78 -10.68
CA PRO A 106 4.23 7.05 -11.36
C PRO A 106 5.65 7.17 -11.91
N GLN A 107 6.57 6.30 -11.50
CA GLN A 107 7.96 6.28 -11.99
C GLN A 107 8.21 5.13 -12.98
N LEU A 108 7.21 4.35 -13.33
CA LEU A 108 7.33 3.16 -14.16
C LEU A 108 6.66 3.35 -15.53
N THR A 109 7.22 2.76 -16.54
CA THR A 109 6.55 2.57 -17.84
C THR A 109 5.42 1.55 -17.72
N GLU A 110 4.53 1.48 -18.73
CA GLU A 110 3.46 0.49 -18.76
C GLU A 110 3.99 -0.95 -18.64
N GLN A 111 5.05 -1.28 -19.37
CA GLN A 111 5.66 -2.61 -19.31
C GLN A 111 6.24 -2.93 -17.94
N GLU A 112 6.88 -1.96 -17.30
CA GLU A 112 7.39 -2.10 -15.94
C GLU A 112 6.26 -2.26 -14.92
N ILE A 113 5.14 -1.56 -15.09
CA ILE A 113 3.94 -1.76 -14.23
C ILE A 113 3.44 -3.19 -14.35
N CYS A 114 3.28 -3.71 -15.57
CA CYS A 114 2.85 -5.10 -15.78
C CYS A 114 3.81 -6.10 -15.11
N GLN A 115 5.11 -5.97 -15.34
CA GLN A 115 6.12 -6.82 -14.71
C GLN A 115 6.09 -6.74 -13.18
N ALA A 116 5.89 -5.54 -12.61
CA ALA A 116 5.81 -5.36 -11.16
C ALA A 116 4.54 -6.00 -10.58
N VAL A 117 3.40 -5.95 -11.29
CA VAL A 117 2.17 -6.63 -10.89
C VAL A 117 2.38 -8.14 -10.84
N ASP A 118 3.00 -8.74 -11.87
CA ASP A 118 3.30 -10.18 -11.89
C ASP A 118 4.20 -10.59 -10.72
N LEU A 119 5.25 -9.82 -10.44
CA LEU A 119 6.11 -10.08 -9.28
C LEU A 119 5.35 -10.00 -7.96
N CYS A 120 4.39 -9.07 -7.81
CA CYS A 120 3.53 -9.00 -6.63
C CYS A 120 2.65 -10.24 -6.48
N VAL A 121 2.10 -10.77 -7.58
CA VAL A 121 1.32 -12.02 -7.60
C VAL A 121 2.21 -13.20 -7.19
N GLU A 122 3.37 -13.34 -7.82
CA GLU A 122 4.34 -14.40 -7.51
C GLU A 122 4.87 -14.31 -6.08
N GLY A 123 5.04 -13.08 -5.56
CA GLY A 123 5.42 -12.79 -4.18
C GLY A 123 4.30 -12.96 -3.16
N ARG A 124 3.10 -13.42 -3.58
CA ARG A 124 1.93 -13.70 -2.74
C ARG A 124 1.45 -12.48 -1.96
N ALA A 125 1.52 -11.30 -2.56
CA ALA A 125 0.90 -10.10 -1.99
C ALA A 125 -0.62 -10.16 -2.16
N ASP A 126 -1.35 -9.55 -1.22
CA ASP A 126 -2.82 -9.42 -1.31
C ASP A 126 -3.19 -8.23 -2.20
N TYR A 127 -2.34 -7.19 -2.20
CA TYR A 127 -2.54 -6.00 -3.00
C TYR A 127 -1.25 -5.55 -3.68
N VAL A 128 -1.38 -5.09 -4.91
CA VAL A 128 -0.40 -4.18 -5.52
C VAL A 128 -0.87 -2.74 -5.30
N LYS A 129 0.03 -1.86 -4.82
CA LYS A 129 -0.27 -0.46 -4.49
C LYS A 129 0.48 0.47 -5.43
N THR A 130 -0.23 1.48 -5.94
CA THR A 130 0.32 2.40 -6.95
C THR A 130 1.56 3.15 -6.49
N SER A 131 1.50 3.87 -5.35
CA SER A 131 2.62 4.71 -4.93
C SER A 131 2.72 4.93 -3.42
N THR A 132 3.86 5.47 -2.99
CA THR A 132 4.08 5.98 -1.64
C THR A 132 3.33 7.28 -1.37
N GLY A 133 3.11 8.09 -2.40
CA GLY A 133 2.64 9.46 -2.28
C GLY A 133 3.70 10.42 -1.69
N TRP A 134 4.95 9.98 -1.55
CA TRP A 134 6.04 10.75 -0.96
C TRP A 134 6.69 11.73 -1.94
N TYR A 135 6.72 11.37 -3.21
CA TYR A 135 7.39 12.18 -4.23
C TYR A 135 6.47 13.29 -4.74
N PRO A 136 6.86 14.58 -4.57
CA PRO A 136 6.07 15.70 -5.06
C PRO A 136 5.90 15.65 -6.58
N GLY A 137 4.70 16.02 -7.06
CA GLY A 137 4.43 16.08 -8.50
C GLY A 137 4.21 14.73 -9.19
N CYS A 138 4.24 13.61 -8.44
CA CYS A 138 4.05 12.27 -8.97
C CYS A 138 2.75 11.62 -8.44
N PRO A 139 1.55 12.13 -8.80
CA PRO A 139 0.29 11.53 -8.37
C PRO A 139 0.04 10.21 -9.10
N SER A 140 -0.68 9.31 -8.45
CA SER A 140 -1.26 8.15 -9.12
C SER A 140 -2.37 8.57 -10.07
N THR A 141 -2.48 7.90 -11.21
CA THR A 141 -3.45 8.18 -12.25
C THR A 141 -4.46 7.05 -12.44
N VAL A 142 -5.62 7.37 -12.99
CA VAL A 142 -6.63 6.37 -13.36
C VAL A 142 -6.07 5.39 -14.40
N GLU A 143 -5.20 5.88 -15.30
CA GLU A 143 -4.59 5.04 -16.33
C GLU A 143 -3.64 4.00 -15.73
N GLN A 144 -2.82 4.38 -14.76
CA GLN A 144 -1.98 3.42 -14.04
C GLN A 144 -2.83 2.32 -13.36
N VAL A 145 -3.96 2.69 -12.75
CA VAL A 145 -4.89 1.72 -12.17
C VAL A 145 -5.47 0.79 -13.24
N ARG A 146 -5.83 1.30 -14.43
CA ARG A 146 -6.31 0.46 -15.55
C ARG A 146 -5.26 -0.55 -16.00
N ILE A 147 -4.01 -0.10 -16.18
CA ILE A 147 -2.90 -0.97 -16.55
C ILE A 147 -2.73 -2.07 -15.49
N MET A 148 -2.65 -1.68 -14.21
CA MET A 148 -2.53 -2.64 -13.11
C MET A 148 -3.71 -3.62 -13.06
N SER A 149 -4.94 -3.14 -13.26
CA SER A 149 -6.15 -3.97 -13.23
C SER A 149 -6.19 -4.97 -14.38
N ARG A 150 -5.83 -4.53 -15.58
CA ARG A 150 -5.74 -5.38 -16.76
C ARG A 150 -4.72 -6.49 -16.53
N GLU A 151 -3.52 -6.16 -16.06
CA GLU A 151 -2.45 -7.13 -15.79
C GLU A 151 -2.80 -8.05 -14.62
N ALA A 152 -3.35 -7.51 -13.55
CA ALA A 152 -3.77 -8.29 -12.40
C ALA A 152 -4.80 -9.37 -12.76
N ALA A 153 -5.70 -9.10 -13.69
CA ALA A 153 -6.73 -10.05 -14.18
C ALA A 153 -7.45 -10.80 -13.02
N GLY A 154 -7.68 -10.12 -11.90
CA GLY A 154 -8.30 -10.69 -10.70
C GLY A 154 -7.38 -11.54 -9.81
N ARG A 155 -6.11 -11.73 -10.18
CA ARG A 155 -5.13 -12.51 -9.39
C ARG A 155 -4.68 -11.79 -8.10
N ILE A 156 -4.75 -10.46 -8.06
CA ILE A 156 -4.35 -9.61 -6.94
C ILE A 156 -5.24 -8.37 -6.90
N GLN A 157 -5.48 -7.83 -5.72
CA GLN A 157 -6.25 -6.60 -5.56
C GLN A 157 -5.40 -5.34 -5.77
N ILE A 158 -6.05 -4.20 -6.04
CA ILE A 158 -5.38 -2.93 -6.31
C ILE A 158 -5.72 -1.92 -5.24
N LYS A 159 -4.67 -1.28 -4.68
CA LYS A 159 -4.76 -0.12 -3.81
C LYS A 159 -4.18 1.10 -4.54
N ALA A 160 -4.95 2.18 -4.62
CA ALA A 160 -4.45 3.46 -5.12
C ALA A 160 -4.07 4.38 -3.95
N ALA A 161 -2.93 5.06 -4.06
CA ALA A 161 -2.47 6.06 -3.11
C ALA A 161 -1.58 7.09 -3.80
N GLY A 162 -1.49 8.30 -3.24
CA GLY A 162 -0.71 9.40 -3.79
C GLY A 162 -1.53 10.32 -4.69
N GLY A 163 -1.76 11.55 -4.23
CA GLY A 163 -2.43 12.60 -4.99
C GLY A 163 -3.95 12.50 -5.09
N ILE A 164 -4.60 11.54 -4.46
CA ILE A 164 -6.07 11.36 -4.47
C ILE A 164 -6.70 12.40 -3.55
N ARG A 165 -7.60 13.26 -4.10
CA ARG A 165 -8.16 14.41 -3.37
C ARG A 165 -9.64 14.64 -3.61
N SER A 166 -10.28 13.94 -4.56
CA SER A 166 -11.70 14.14 -4.90
C SER A 166 -12.46 12.82 -4.97
N LEU A 167 -13.76 12.87 -4.72
CA LEU A 167 -14.66 11.72 -4.85
C LEU A 167 -14.73 11.23 -6.29
N GLU A 168 -14.69 12.14 -7.24
CA GLU A 168 -14.69 11.83 -8.67
C GLU A 168 -13.49 10.94 -9.03
N THR A 169 -12.27 11.34 -8.63
CA THR A 169 -11.07 10.52 -8.86
C THR A 169 -11.19 9.13 -8.22
N ILE A 170 -11.74 9.03 -7.00
CA ILE A 170 -11.99 7.74 -6.35
C ILE A 170 -12.93 6.88 -7.17
N GLN A 171 -14.04 7.45 -7.63
CA GLN A 171 -15.05 6.73 -8.44
C GLN A 171 -14.47 6.25 -9.77
N GLU A 172 -13.67 7.07 -10.43
CA GLU A 172 -12.99 6.69 -11.67
C GLU A 172 -11.97 5.56 -11.45
N MET A 173 -11.16 5.66 -10.42
CA MET A 173 -10.21 4.60 -10.05
C MET A 173 -10.93 3.31 -9.62
N GLN A 174 -12.08 3.43 -8.94
CA GLN A 174 -12.90 2.27 -8.58
C GLN A 174 -13.47 1.58 -9.82
N LYS A 175 -13.99 2.34 -10.79
CA LYS A 175 -14.43 1.81 -12.08
C LYS A 175 -13.29 1.16 -12.87
N ALA A 176 -12.06 1.65 -12.67
CA ALA A 176 -10.86 1.07 -13.26
C ALA A 176 -10.36 -0.20 -12.55
N GLY A 177 -10.99 -0.64 -11.45
CA GLY A 177 -10.67 -1.88 -10.74
C GLY A 177 -9.96 -1.70 -9.38
N CYS A 178 -9.80 -0.46 -8.90
CA CYS A 178 -9.23 -0.22 -7.57
C CYS A 178 -10.26 -0.54 -6.46
N SER A 179 -9.85 -1.30 -5.45
CA SER A 179 -10.71 -1.69 -4.32
C SER A 179 -10.33 -1.04 -2.99
N ARG A 180 -9.19 -0.36 -2.91
CA ARG A 180 -8.69 0.28 -1.68
C ARG A 180 -8.01 1.61 -1.99
N PHE A 181 -8.20 2.61 -1.14
CA PHE A 181 -7.63 3.94 -1.32
C PHE A 181 -6.79 4.35 -0.11
N GLY A 182 -5.62 4.95 -0.36
CA GLY A 182 -4.75 5.55 0.64
C GLY A 182 -4.65 7.05 0.44
N MET A 183 -5.05 7.81 1.45
CA MET A 183 -5.04 9.28 1.41
C MET A 183 -4.48 9.85 2.70
N GLY A 184 -3.83 11.01 2.61
CA GLY A 184 -3.43 11.77 3.79
C GLY A 184 -4.65 12.26 4.59
N MET A 185 -4.48 12.40 5.91
CA MET A 185 -5.55 12.77 6.84
C MET A 185 -6.36 14.00 6.38
N ARG A 186 -5.69 15.06 5.95
CA ARG A 186 -6.36 16.29 5.46
C ARG A 186 -7.25 16.02 4.24
N SER A 187 -6.77 15.20 3.29
CA SER A 187 -7.56 14.84 2.11
C SER A 187 -8.79 14.02 2.48
N VAL A 188 -8.66 13.09 3.44
CA VAL A 188 -9.81 12.33 3.96
C VAL A 188 -10.82 13.25 4.64
N GLN A 189 -10.38 14.17 5.50
CA GLN A 189 -11.27 15.11 6.16
C GLN A 189 -12.05 15.98 5.16
N ASN A 190 -11.35 16.60 4.21
CA ASN A 190 -11.97 17.43 3.18
C ASN A 190 -12.99 16.64 2.34
N LEU A 191 -12.65 15.40 2.00
CA LEU A 191 -13.54 14.53 1.23
C LEU A 191 -14.82 14.20 2.02
N ILE A 192 -14.67 13.81 3.30
CA ILE A 192 -15.80 13.52 4.17
C ILE A 192 -16.69 14.74 4.32
N GLU A 193 -16.13 15.90 4.57
CA GLU A 193 -16.89 17.15 4.68
C GLU A 193 -17.64 17.49 3.40
N SER A 194 -17.10 17.12 2.22
CA SER A 194 -17.78 17.35 0.94
C SER A 194 -18.95 16.40 0.68
N ILE A 195 -18.95 15.22 1.32
CA ILE A 195 -20.03 14.20 1.17
C ILE A 195 -21.18 14.46 2.13
N TYR A 196 -20.89 15.02 3.30
CA TYR A 196 -21.89 15.23 4.37
C TYR A 196 -22.41 16.66 4.47
N LYS A 197 -22.01 17.55 3.52
CA LYS A 197 -22.64 18.84 3.30
C LYS A 197 -23.83 18.72 2.34
#